data_f5c3759a302bd8fef6b9dce832e0ece4
#
_entry.id   f5c3759a302bd8fef6b9dce832e0ece4
#
_cell.length_a   1.000
_cell.length_b   1.000
_cell.length_c   1.000
_cell.angle_alpha   90.00
_cell.angle_beta   90.00
_cell.angle_gamma   90.00
#
_symmetry.space_group_name_H-M   'P 1'
#
loop_
_entity.id
_entity.type
_entity.pdbx_description
1 polymer ?
#
loop_
_entity_poly.entity_id
_entity_poly.type
_entity_poly.pdbx_seq_one_letter_code
_entity_poly.pdbx_strand_id
1 'polypeptide(L)'
;QLNATWGNTFWSESYQHFDQIRLPNQQELPEKPNPHAMLDMNRFMADELAGFVNMQADVLHKNISEKQWITTNLIPVFNPVDPVRMDHLDFTTYTRYLVTGHKMGIGKQGFRLGIPEDIGFPNDQFRNFAGKTFGVMELQPGQVNWGVYNPQPMPGAVRMWIYHVFAGGGKFVCNYRFRQPLKGSEQYHYGMVMTDGVTLSPGGEEYRQVA
;
A
#
# COMPACT_ATOMS: atom_id res chain seq x y z
N GLN A 1 -14.81 -31.53 -12.56
CA GLN A 1 -13.46 -30.94 -12.79
C GLN A 1 -13.00 -30.18 -11.56
N LEU A 2 -13.74 -29.20 -11.01
CA LEU A 2 -13.34 -28.37 -9.85
C LEU A 2 -12.97 -29.21 -8.62
N ASN A 3 -13.81 -30.17 -8.23
CA ASN A 3 -13.53 -31.03 -7.07
C ASN A 3 -12.20 -31.77 -7.19
N ALA A 4 -11.83 -32.20 -8.40
CA ALA A 4 -10.54 -32.85 -8.66
C ALA A 4 -9.38 -31.86 -8.57
N THR A 5 -9.55 -30.64 -9.10
CA THR A 5 -8.54 -29.57 -9.05
C THR A 5 -8.26 -29.12 -7.62
N TRP A 6 -9.29 -29.00 -6.81
CA TRP A 6 -9.16 -28.60 -5.41
C TRP A 6 -8.84 -29.75 -4.45
N GLY A 7 -8.93 -31.00 -4.93
CA GLY A 7 -8.68 -32.18 -4.11
C GLY A 7 -9.70 -32.41 -2.99
N ASN A 8 -10.92 -31.92 -3.15
CA ASN A 8 -11.97 -31.90 -2.12
C ASN A 8 -12.37 -33.28 -1.62
N THR A 9 -12.24 -34.31 -2.46
CA THR A 9 -12.66 -35.69 -2.13
C THR A 9 -11.92 -36.29 -0.95
N PHE A 10 -10.72 -35.80 -0.62
CA PHE A 10 -9.96 -36.31 0.52
C PHE A 10 -10.69 -36.15 1.86
N TRP A 11 -11.43 -35.01 2.03
CA TRP A 11 -12.22 -34.73 3.23
C TRP A 11 -13.73 -35.00 3.02
N SER A 12 -14.10 -35.78 2.01
CA SER A 12 -15.49 -36.06 1.66
C SER A 12 -16.29 -34.80 1.29
N GLU A 13 -15.62 -33.75 0.86
CA GLU A 13 -16.24 -32.55 0.31
C GLU A 13 -16.52 -32.77 -1.18
N SER A 14 -17.68 -32.34 -1.66
CA SER A 14 -18.02 -32.40 -3.07
C SER A 14 -19.04 -31.33 -3.42
N TYR A 15 -18.72 -30.52 -4.43
CA TYR A 15 -19.65 -29.57 -5.02
C TYR A 15 -20.25 -30.14 -6.30
N GLN A 16 -21.55 -30.18 -6.40
CA GLN A 16 -22.27 -30.60 -7.60
C GLN A 16 -22.60 -29.41 -8.50
N HIS A 17 -22.83 -28.23 -7.90
CA HIS A 17 -23.16 -26.97 -8.57
C HIS A 17 -22.30 -25.84 -7.99
N PHE A 18 -22.01 -24.81 -8.79
CA PHE A 18 -21.21 -23.67 -8.38
C PHE A 18 -21.86 -22.82 -7.28
N ASP A 19 -23.19 -22.79 -7.21
CA ASP A 19 -23.94 -22.08 -6.16
C ASP A 19 -23.78 -22.68 -4.76
N GLN A 20 -23.22 -23.89 -4.66
CA GLN A 20 -22.84 -24.51 -3.39
C GLN A 20 -21.53 -23.96 -2.83
N ILE A 21 -20.72 -23.29 -3.66
CA ILE A 21 -19.45 -22.70 -3.24
C ILE A 21 -19.74 -21.36 -2.57
N ARG A 22 -19.52 -21.32 -1.26
CA ARG A 22 -19.67 -20.09 -0.50
C ARG A 22 -18.41 -19.23 -0.60
N LEU A 23 -18.60 -17.91 -0.61
CA LEU A 23 -17.48 -16.99 -0.40
C LEU A 23 -16.86 -17.25 0.96
N PRO A 24 -15.52 -17.31 1.07
CA PRO A 24 -14.87 -17.48 2.35
C PRO A 24 -15.25 -16.33 3.29
N ASN A 25 -15.97 -16.65 4.35
CA ASN A 25 -16.22 -15.72 5.45
C ASN A 25 -15.15 -15.97 6.52
N GLN A 26 -14.43 -14.94 6.93
CA GLN A 26 -13.37 -15.07 7.93
C GLN A 26 -13.83 -15.69 9.25
N GLN A 27 -15.11 -15.56 9.58
CA GLN A 27 -15.72 -16.16 10.77
C GLN A 27 -16.10 -17.64 10.60
N GLU A 28 -16.22 -18.10 9.36
CA GLU A 28 -16.66 -19.46 9.01
C GLU A 28 -15.54 -20.29 8.37
N LEU A 29 -14.35 -19.70 8.17
CA LEU A 29 -13.22 -20.41 7.59
C LEU A 29 -12.77 -21.52 8.54
N PRO A 30 -12.62 -22.75 8.05
CA PRO A 30 -11.95 -23.79 8.80
C PRO A 30 -10.53 -23.35 9.14
N GLU A 31 -9.97 -23.87 10.25
CA GLU A 31 -8.59 -23.56 10.66
C GLU A 31 -7.55 -23.78 9.55
N LYS A 32 -7.87 -24.63 8.59
CA LYS A 32 -7.03 -24.95 7.42
C LYS A 32 -7.87 -24.96 6.15
N PRO A 33 -8.14 -23.79 5.57
CA PRO A 33 -8.90 -23.72 4.31
C PRO A 33 -8.14 -24.41 3.17
N ASN A 34 -8.88 -24.92 2.18
CA ASN A 34 -8.29 -25.52 0.99
C ASN A 34 -7.42 -24.51 0.24
N PRO A 35 -6.09 -24.76 0.07
CA PRO A 35 -5.18 -23.78 -0.54
C PRO A 35 -5.53 -23.44 -2.00
N HIS A 36 -6.04 -24.41 -2.76
CA HIS A 36 -6.46 -24.18 -4.15
C HIS A 36 -7.69 -23.29 -4.23
N ALA A 37 -8.68 -23.53 -3.36
CA ALA A 37 -9.86 -22.68 -3.28
C ALA A 37 -9.50 -21.25 -2.88
N MET A 38 -8.60 -21.07 -1.90
CA MET A 38 -8.11 -19.77 -1.49
C MET A 38 -7.33 -19.04 -2.60
N LEU A 39 -6.51 -19.78 -3.34
CA LEU A 39 -5.76 -19.21 -4.46
C LEU A 39 -6.71 -18.74 -5.58
N ASP A 40 -7.70 -19.56 -5.94
CA ASP A 40 -8.66 -19.19 -6.97
C ASP A 40 -9.54 -18.01 -6.53
N MET A 41 -9.91 -17.94 -5.25
CA MET A 41 -10.62 -16.78 -4.69
C MET A 41 -9.77 -15.51 -4.76
N ASN A 42 -8.50 -15.58 -4.40
CA ASN A 42 -7.60 -14.43 -4.49
C ASN A 42 -7.39 -13.97 -5.94
N ARG A 43 -7.29 -14.90 -6.88
CA ARG A 43 -7.22 -14.59 -8.31
C ARG A 43 -8.48 -13.91 -8.81
N PHE A 44 -9.64 -14.45 -8.45
CA PHE A 44 -10.93 -13.84 -8.79
C PHE A 44 -11.03 -12.41 -8.25
N MET A 45 -10.72 -12.20 -6.97
CA MET A 45 -10.75 -10.86 -6.38
C MET A 45 -9.75 -9.91 -7.04
N ALA A 46 -8.56 -10.40 -7.41
CA ALA A 46 -7.57 -9.60 -8.11
C ALA A 46 -8.06 -9.18 -9.52
N ASP A 47 -8.73 -10.09 -10.24
CA ASP A 47 -9.32 -9.80 -11.55
C ASP A 47 -10.43 -8.76 -11.45
N GLU A 48 -11.34 -8.90 -10.49
CA GLU A 48 -12.45 -7.96 -10.27
C GLU A 48 -11.96 -6.57 -9.86
N LEU A 49 -11.01 -6.50 -8.93
CA LEU A 49 -10.43 -5.22 -8.49
C LEU A 49 -9.66 -4.52 -9.63
N ALA A 50 -8.85 -5.26 -10.37
CA ALA A 50 -8.12 -4.71 -11.51
C ALA A 50 -9.08 -4.28 -12.62
N GLY A 51 -10.10 -5.07 -12.94
CA GLY A 51 -11.14 -4.72 -13.91
C GLY A 51 -11.85 -3.43 -13.54
N PHE A 52 -12.17 -3.24 -12.27
CA PHE A 52 -12.79 -2.00 -11.79
C PHE A 52 -11.85 -0.79 -11.90
N VAL A 53 -10.58 -0.94 -11.57
CA VAL A 53 -9.57 0.14 -11.70
C VAL A 53 -9.35 0.49 -13.17
N ASN A 54 -9.18 -0.51 -14.03
CA ASN A 54 -8.95 -0.32 -15.46
C ASN A 54 -10.15 0.34 -16.15
N MET A 55 -11.38 -0.05 -15.79
CA MET A 55 -12.59 0.61 -16.27
C MET A 55 -12.61 2.11 -15.91
N GLN A 56 -12.22 2.47 -14.68
CA GLN A 56 -12.16 3.87 -14.27
C GLN A 56 -11.06 4.63 -15.04
N ALA A 57 -9.89 4.00 -15.21
CA ALA A 57 -8.79 4.57 -15.99
C ALA A 57 -9.23 4.86 -17.44
N ASP A 58 -9.94 3.93 -18.08
CA ASP A 58 -10.48 4.10 -19.45
C ASP A 58 -11.46 5.28 -19.57
N VAL A 59 -12.30 5.47 -18.56
CA VAL A 59 -13.22 6.61 -18.52
C VAL A 59 -12.46 7.92 -18.36
N LEU A 60 -11.47 7.94 -17.47
CA LEU A 60 -10.66 9.12 -17.22
C LEU A 60 -9.81 9.49 -18.44
N HIS A 61 -9.14 8.55 -19.09
CA HIS A 61 -8.34 8.80 -20.29
C HIS A 61 -9.12 9.47 -21.44
N LYS A 62 -10.43 9.19 -21.53
CA LYS A 62 -11.31 9.85 -22.52
C LYS A 62 -11.63 11.31 -22.17
N ASN A 63 -11.40 11.73 -20.93
CA ASN A 63 -11.83 13.04 -20.42
C ASN A 63 -10.68 13.92 -19.93
N ILE A 64 -9.44 13.44 -19.96
CA ILE A 64 -8.26 14.21 -19.58
C ILE A 64 -7.40 14.54 -20.80
N SER A 65 -6.47 15.48 -20.64
CA SER A 65 -5.51 15.82 -21.70
C SER A 65 -4.34 14.85 -21.70
N GLU A 66 -3.64 14.73 -22.83
CA GLU A 66 -2.42 13.92 -22.98
C GLU A 66 -1.26 14.31 -22.03
N LYS A 67 -1.35 15.48 -21.39
CA LYS A 67 -0.36 15.94 -20.39
C LYS A 67 -0.66 15.47 -18.98
N GLN A 68 -1.82 14.88 -18.76
CA GLN A 68 -2.25 14.35 -17.47
C GLN A 68 -2.03 12.84 -17.45
N TRP A 69 -1.79 12.31 -16.28
CA TRP A 69 -1.56 10.89 -16.06
C TRP A 69 -2.48 10.37 -14.94
N ILE A 70 -2.73 9.08 -14.98
CA ILE A 70 -3.60 8.36 -14.05
C ILE A 70 -2.77 7.33 -13.31
N THR A 71 -2.88 7.34 -12.01
CA THR A 71 -2.30 6.32 -11.12
C THR A 71 -3.26 6.02 -9.98
N THR A 72 -2.96 5.00 -9.21
CA THR A 72 -3.66 4.71 -7.96
C THR A 72 -2.67 4.44 -6.84
N ASN A 73 -3.10 4.72 -5.62
CA ASN A 73 -2.28 4.49 -4.43
C ASN A 73 -2.44 3.04 -3.95
N LEU A 74 -1.35 2.30 -3.88
CA LEU A 74 -1.33 0.90 -3.50
C LEU A 74 -0.55 0.70 -2.20
N ILE A 75 -0.95 -0.31 -1.44
CA ILE A 75 -0.16 -0.78 -0.30
C ILE A 75 0.68 -1.96 -0.80
N PRO A 76 1.99 -2.04 -0.47
CA PRO A 76 2.84 -3.13 -0.92
C PRO A 76 2.56 -4.46 -0.17
N VAL A 77 1.28 -4.85 -0.16
CA VAL A 77 0.74 -6.13 0.31
C VAL A 77 -0.32 -6.53 -0.71
N PHE A 78 -0.04 -7.54 -1.50
CA PHE A 78 -0.77 -7.82 -2.74
C PHE A 78 -1.81 -8.94 -2.64
N ASN A 79 -2.37 -9.19 -1.50
CA ASN A 79 -3.45 -10.17 -1.38
C ASN A 79 -4.73 -9.47 -0.88
N PRO A 80 -5.79 -9.36 -1.72
CA PRO A 80 -5.99 -9.92 -3.06
C PRO A 80 -5.64 -8.96 -4.23
N VAL A 81 -5.02 -7.83 -3.99
CA VAL A 81 -4.69 -6.82 -5.03
C VAL A 81 -3.48 -7.27 -5.85
N ASP A 82 -3.59 -7.24 -7.18
CA ASP A 82 -2.49 -7.53 -8.09
C ASP A 82 -2.21 -6.34 -9.01
N PRO A 83 -1.18 -5.52 -8.72
CA PRO A 83 -0.87 -4.34 -9.53
C PRO A 83 -0.48 -4.63 -10.98
N VAL A 84 -0.01 -5.85 -11.28
CA VAL A 84 0.36 -6.26 -12.64
C VAL A 84 -0.84 -6.26 -13.59
N ARG A 85 -2.03 -6.46 -13.05
CA ARG A 85 -3.29 -6.49 -13.79
C ARG A 85 -3.93 -5.11 -14.01
N MET A 86 -3.37 -4.05 -13.39
CA MET A 86 -3.83 -2.67 -13.50
C MET A 86 -3.09 -1.95 -14.63
N ASP A 87 -3.11 -2.52 -15.83
CA ASP A 87 -2.28 -2.13 -16.98
C ASP A 87 -2.84 -0.95 -17.77
N HIS A 88 -4.02 -0.45 -17.44
CA HIS A 88 -4.59 0.80 -17.98
C HIS A 88 -4.15 2.05 -17.20
N LEU A 89 -3.41 1.89 -16.10
CA LEU A 89 -2.77 3.00 -15.40
C LEU A 89 -1.48 3.40 -16.13
N ASP A 90 -1.15 4.69 -16.13
CA ASP A 90 0.09 5.18 -16.72
C ASP A 90 1.32 4.71 -15.94
N PHE A 91 1.19 4.56 -14.63
CA PHE A 91 2.17 3.98 -13.72
C PHE A 91 1.52 3.63 -12.38
N THR A 92 2.26 2.95 -11.53
CA THR A 92 1.82 2.58 -10.19
C THR A 92 2.51 3.39 -9.11
N THR A 93 1.83 3.57 -7.98
CA THR A 93 2.39 4.22 -6.79
C THR A 93 2.10 3.41 -5.54
N TYR A 94 2.88 3.63 -4.49
CA TYR A 94 2.65 2.95 -3.23
C TYR A 94 2.65 3.90 -2.04
N THR A 95 2.08 3.42 -0.95
CA THR A 95 2.07 4.05 0.37
C THR A 95 3.03 3.34 1.31
N ARG A 96 3.80 4.09 2.09
CA ARG A 96 4.65 3.49 3.10
C ARG A 96 4.75 4.30 4.39
N TYR A 97 4.51 3.59 5.49
CA TYR A 97 4.69 4.07 6.85
C TYR A 97 5.70 3.15 7.56
N LEU A 98 6.84 3.71 7.95
CA LEU A 98 7.97 2.92 8.44
C LEU A 98 8.01 2.83 9.97
N VAL A 99 7.50 3.86 10.65
CA VAL A 99 7.59 4.01 12.09
C VAL A 99 6.19 3.99 12.68
N THR A 100 5.65 2.79 12.87
CA THR A 100 4.28 2.54 13.35
C THR A 100 4.24 1.67 14.62
N GLY A 101 5.40 1.34 15.17
CA GLY A 101 5.52 0.54 16.39
C GLY A 101 5.30 -0.97 16.20
N HIS A 102 5.02 -1.45 14.99
CA HIS A 102 4.80 -2.87 14.74
C HIS A 102 6.08 -3.74 14.79
N LYS A 103 7.25 -3.11 14.66
CA LYS A 103 8.54 -3.82 14.53
C LYS A 103 9.47 -3.54 15.73
N MET A 104 9.03 -3.88 16.92
CA MET A 104 9.81 -3.67 18.14
C MET A 104 11.08 -4.53 18.25
N GLY A 105 11.17 -5.64 17.49
CA GLY A 105 12.28 -6.57 17.55
C GLY A 105 13.57 -6.15 16.82
N ILE A 106 13.60 -5.01 16.14
CA ILE A 106 14.70 -4.59 15.26
C ILE A 106 15.65 -3.60 15.97
N GLY A 107 15.78 -3.72 17.28
CA GLY A 107 16.64 -2.85 18.08
C GLY A 107 16.11 -1.43 18.27
N LYS A 108 16.77 -0.67 19.13
CA LYS A 108 16.33 0.67 19.54
C LYS A 108 16.22 1.67 18.38
N GLN A 109 17.05 1.51 17.35
CA GLN A 109 17.05 2.41 16.20
C GLN A 109 15.89 2.12 15.23
N GLY A 110 15.59 0.84 14.97
CA GLY A 110 14.48 0.45 14.08
C GLY A 110 13.12 0.96 14.54
N PHE A 111 12.93 1.12 15.85
CA PHE A 111 11.69 1.66 16.42
C PHE A 111 11.38 3.10 15.96
N ARG A 112 12.40 3.92 15.67
CA ARG A 112 12.23 5.32 15.24
C ARG A 112 12.81 5.62 13.85
N LEU A 113 13.46 4.64 13.23
CA LEU A 113 14.10 4.78 11.93
C LEU A 113 13.41 3.94 10.85
N GLY A 114 12.70 2.88 11.25
CA GLY A 114 12.22 1.85 10.33
C GLY A 114 13.37 0.93 9.87
N ILE A 115 13.11 0.14 8.86
CA ILE A 115 14.09 -0.74 8.24
C ILE A 115 14.22 -0.43 6.74
N PRO A 116 15.43 -0.50 6.17
CA PRO A 116 15.67 -0.15 4.77
C PRO A 116 14.85 -0.97 3.78
N GLU A 117 14.62 -2.23 4.08
CA GLU A 117 13.86 -3.17 3.25
C GLU A 117 12.41 -2.73 3.04
N ASP A 118 11.86 -1.97 3.99
CA ASP A 118 10.50 -1.43 3.90
C ASP A 118 10.33 -0.38 2.79
N ILE A 119 11.42 0.15 2.26
CA ILE A 119 11.44 1.02 1.08
C ILE A 119 12.10 0.30 -0.11
N GLY A 120 13.23 -0.37 0.12
CA GLY A 120 13.99 -1.00 -0.95
C GLY A 120 13.19 -2.05 -1.71
N PHE A 121 12.50 -2.94 -1.00
CA PHE A 121 11.69 -3.98 -1.62
C PHE A 121 10.50 -3.42 -2.43
N PRO A 122 9.66 -2.51 -1.89
CA PRO A 122 8.63 -1.85 -2.70
C PRO A 122 9.19 -1.07 -3.89
N ASN A 123 10.32 -0.39 -3.78
CA ASN A 123 10.95 0.27 -4.92
C ASN A 123 11.22 -0.71 -6.06
N ASP A 124 11.79 -1.88 -5.74
CA ASP A 124 12.10 -2.91 -6.73
C ASP A 124 10.84 -3.51 -7.35
N GLN A 125 9.81 -3.76 -6.54
CA GLN A 125 8.54 -4.25 -7.03
C GLN A 125 7.85 -3.26 -7.96
N PHE A 126 7.65 -2.03 -7.51
CA PHE A 126 6.89 -1.02 -8.25
C PHE A 126 7.60 -0.56 -9.51
N ARG A 127 8.94 -0.58 -9.54
CA ARG A 127 9.71 -0.34 -10.77
C ARG A 127 9.45 -1.36 -11.87
N ASN A 128 9.00 -2.57 -11.49
CA ASN A 128 8.70 -3.65 -12.44
C ASN A 128 7.22 -3.77 -12.81
N PHE A 129 6.34 -2.99 -12.20
CA PHE A 129 4.92 -2.95 -12.57
C PHE A 129 4.66 -2.03 -13.77
N ALA A 130 3.40 -1.81 -14.09
CA ALA A 130 2.96 -1.04 -15.26
C ALA A 130 3.74 0.26 -15.45
N GLY A 131 4.13 0.55 -16.68
CA GLY A 131 4.77 1.80 -17.06
C GLY A 131 6.24 1.93 -16.69
N LYS A 132 6.80 1.05 -15.89
CA LYS A 132 8.22 1.03 -15.49
C LYS A 132 8.68 2.32 -14.77
N THR A 133 7.75 3.09 -14.27
CA THR A 133 7.97 4.24 -13.41
C THR A 133 7.11 4.12 -12.18
N PHE A 134 7.52 4.73 -11.08
CA PHE A 134 6.74 4.72 -9.86
C PHE A 134 7.01 5.97 -9.02
N GLY A 135 6.13 6.21 -8.08
CA GLY A 135 6.30 7.18 -7.01
C GLY A 135 5.76 6.68 -5.70
N VAL A 136 6.00 7.42 -4.64
CA VAL A 136 5.38 7.19 -3.34
C VAL A 136 4.27 8.22 -3.16
N MET A 137 3.04 7.74 -3.00
CA MET A 137 1.87 8.61 -2.86
C MET A 137 1.66 9.06 -1.43
N GLU A 138 2.05 8.22 -0.47
CA GLU A 138 2.03 8.58 0.94
C GLU A 138 3.30 8.12 1.62
N LEU A 139 4.11 9.06 2.08
CA LEU A 139 5.22 8.81 2.97
C LEU A 139 4.99 9.55 4.28
N GLN A 140 5.39 8.93 5.37
CA GLN A 140 5.21 9.41 6.74
C GLN A 140 6.05 10.67 7.01
N PRO A 141 5.46 11.85 7.34
CA PRO A 141 6.23 13.04 7.70
C PRO A 141 6.55 13.12 9.20
N GLY A 142 5.88 12.32 10.03
CA GLY A 142 6.00 12.35 11.48
C GLY A 142 5.33 11.16 12.12
N GLN A 143 4.95 11.29 13.40
CA GLN A 143 4.20 10.22 14.04
C GLN A 143 2.83 10.03 13.37
N VAL A 144 2.41 8.78 13.29
CA VAL A 144 1.03 8.41 12.95
C VAL A 144 0.19 8.36 14.23
N ASN A 145 -1.13 8.10 14.11
CA ASN A 145 -2.00 7.93 15.28
C ASN A 145 -2.70 6.57 15.34
N TRP A 146 -2.47 5.73 14.34
CA TRP A 146 -3.12 4.43 14.15
C TRP A 146 -2.17 3.23 14.31
N GLY A 147 -0.88 3.48 14.54
CA GLY A 147 0.09 2.42 14.82
C GLY A 147 -0.07 1.83 16.22
N VAL A 148 0.64 0.74 16.48
CA VAL A 148 0.67 0.10 17.82
C VAL A 148 1.31 1.03 18.84
N TYR A 149 2.44 1.62 18.48
CA TYR A 149 3.07 2.75 19.17
C TYR A 149 3.38 3.81 18.10
N ASN A 150 3.16 5.06 18.40
CA ASN A 150 3.30 6.13 17.43
C ASN A 150 4.53 7.00 17.74
N PRO A 151 5.75 6.46 17.63
CA PRO A 151 6.95 7.23 17.91
C PRO A 151 7.20 8.28 16.84
N GLN A 152 7.74 9.41 17.26
CA GLN A 152 8.28 10.39 16.32
C GLN A 152 9.52 9.80 15.63
N PRO A 153 9.63 9.87 14.29
CA PRO A 153 10.84 9.49 13.58
C PRO A 153 12.11 10.18 14.15
N MET A 154 13.25 9.52 14.03
CA MET A 154 14.52 10.15 14.41
C MET A 154 14.82 11.34 13.49
N PRO A 155 15.52 12.37 13.99
CA PRO A 155 16.03 13.44 13.12
C PRO A 155 16.86 12.86 11.96
N GLY A 156 16.55 13.28 10.73
CA GLY A 156 17.15 12.78 9.50
C GLY A 156 16.46 11.55 8.88
N ALA A 157 15.58 10.87 9.60
CA ALA A 157 14.92 9.67 9.11
C ALA A 157 14.03 9.94 7.89
N VAL A 158 13.19 10.98 7.96
CA VAL A 158 12.27 11.34 6.87
C VAL A 158 13.06 11.70 5.61
N ARG A 159 14.07 12.51 5.72
CA ARG A 159 14.96 12.86 4.60
C ARG A 159 15.66 11.65 4.01
N MET A 160 16.17 10.75 4.85
CA MET A 160 16.79 9.51 4.41
C MET A 160 15.81 8.62 3.64
N TRP A 161 14.55 8.50 4.09
CA TRP A 161 13.53 7.73 3.39
C TRP A 161 13.23 8.31 2.01
N ILE A 162 13.13 9.63 1.89
CA ILE A 162 12.91 10.30 0.61
C ILE A 162 14.06 10.01 -0.36
N TYR A 163 15.30 10.15 0.08
CA TYR A 163 16.47 9.82 -0.74
C TYR A 163 16.50 8.33 -1.11
N HIS A 164 16.09 7.45 -0.22
CA HIS A 164 16.01 6.01 -0.53
C HIS A 164 14.99 5.71 -1.64
N VAL A 165 13.85 6.41 -1.66
CA VAL A 165 12.89 6.29 -2.76
C VAL A 165 13.50 6.75 -4.08
N PHE A 166 14.15 7.91 -4.11
CA PHE A 166 14.80 8.42 -5.32
C PHE A 166 15.97 7.55 -5.76
N ALA A 167 16.80 7.06 -4.84
CA ALA A 167 17.87 6.11 -5.14
C ALA A 167 17.36 4.81 -5.76
N GLY A 168 16.14 4.38 -5.40
CA GLY A 168 15.45 3.24 -6.00
C GLY A 168 14.79 3.54 -7.35
N GLY A 169 14.88 4.78 -7.85
CA GLY A 169 14.32 5.20 -9.14
C GLY A 169 12.92 5.80 -9.08
N GLY A 170 12.37 6.04 -7.89
CA GLY A 170 11.10 6.75 -7.72
C GLY A 170 11.16 8.16 -8.29
N LYS A 171 10.07 8.61 -8.91
CA LYS A 171 10.00 9.91 -9.62
C LYS A 171 9.49 11.03 -8.75
N PHE A 172 8.74 10.71 -7.73
CA PHE A 172 8.21 11.68 -6.76
C PHE A 172 7.93 11.00 -5.42
N VAL A 173 7.84 11.84 -4.39
CA VAL A 173 7.41 11.45 -3.06
C VAL A 173 6.40 12.47 -2.58
N CYS A 174 5.18 12.03 -2.35
CA CYS A 174 4.16 12.76 -1.64
C CYS A 174 4.15 12.31 -0.18
N ASN A 175 3.64 13.16 0.67
CA ASN A 175 3.49 12.82 2.09
C ASN A 175 2.01 12.77 2.48
N TYR A 176 1.70 11.97 3.43
CA TYR A 176 0.43 12.04 4.10
C TYR A 176 0.69 12.40 5.57
N ARG A 177 0.37 13.65 5.93
CA ARG A 177 -0.38 14.66 5.18
C ARG A 177 0.33 16.02 5.20
N PHE A 178 -0.15 16.95 4.38
CA PHE A 178 0.44 18.29 4.35
C PHE A 178 0.26 19.04 5.68
N ARG A 179 -0.97 19.14 6.18
CA ARG A 179 -1.29 19.83 7.44
C ARG A 179 -1.88 18.87 8.46
N GLN A 180 -1.43 18.94 9.69
CA GLN A 180 -2.02 18.19 10.79
C GLN A 180 -3.47 18.65 11.03
N PRO A 181 -4.44 17.73 11.12
CA PRO A 181 -5.84 18.08 11.35
C PRO A 181 -6.07 18.62 12.76
N LEU A 182 -7.02 19.52 12.88
CA LEU A 182 -7.39 20.11 14.18
C LEU A 182 -8.30 19.21 14.99
N LYS A 183 -9.01 18.27 14.34
CA LYS A 183 -10.01 17.39 14.95
C LYS A 183 -10.27 16.17 14.05
N GLY A 184 -11.02 15.23 14.57
CA GLY A 184 -11.38 13.99 13.87
C GLY A 184 -10.45 12.84 14.22
N SER A 185 -10.66 11.69 13.59
CA SER A 185 -9.96 10.44 13.91
C SER A 185 -8.45 10.53 13.76
N GLU A 186 -7.97 11.42 12.92
CA GLU A 186 -6.54 11.59 12.62
C GLU A 186 -5.94 12.90 13.18
N GLN A 187 -6.56 13.50 14.18
CA GLN A 187 -6.07 14.77 14.75
C GLN A 187 -4.63 14.70 15.28
N TYR A 188 -4.14 13.51 15.63
CA TYR A 188 -2.77 13.28 16.10
C TYR A 188 -1.85 12.70 15.02
N HIS A 189 -2.33 12.60 13.79
CA HIS A 189 -1.49 12.24 12.65
C HIS A 189 -0.73 13.50 12.20
N TYR A 190 0.58 13.50 12.34
CA TYR A 190 1.42 14.65 11.98
C TYR A 190 1.35 14.94 10.48
N GLY A 191 1.29 16.22 10.16
CA GLY A 191 1.52 16.74 8.82
C GLY A 191 2.94 17.29 8.65
N MET A 192 3.25 17.76 7.46
CA MET A 192 4.42 18.61 7.22
C MET A 192 4.26 19.95 7.95
N VAL A 193 3.04 20.48 7.96
CA VAL A 193 2.65 21.71 8.66
C VAL A 193 1.84 21.32 9.89
N MET A 194 2.14 21.94 11.01
CA MET A 194 1.49 21.71 12.28
C MET A 194 0.07 22.33 12.34
N THR A 195 -0.59 22.18 13.46
CA THR A 195 -1.99 22.62 13.67
C THR A 195 -2.22 24.11 13.50
N ASP A 196 -1.22 24.95 13.73
CA ASP A 196 -1.28 26.40 13.51
C ASP A 196 -1.36 26.79 12.02
N GLY A 197 -1.05 25.83 11.12
CA GLY A 197 -1.11 26.04 9.68
C GLY A 197 0.08 26.77 9.08
N VAL A 198 1.10 27.04 9.86
CA VAL A 198 2.29 27.84 9.47
C VAL A 198 3.60 27.15 9.81
N THR A 199 3.72 26.65 11.04
CA THR A 199 4.94 26.02 11.53
C THR A 199 5.16 24.66 10.88
N LEU A 200 6.38 24.45 10.35
CA LEU A 200 6.77 23.14 9.85
C LEU A 200 7.02 22.17 11.02
N SER A 201 6.56 20.95 10.89
CA SER A 201 6.96 19.86 11.78
C SER A 201 8.42 19.48 11.54
N PRO A 202 9.05 18.71 12.44
CA PRO A 202 10.42 18.21 12.20
C PRO A 202 10.55 17.48 10.84
N GLY A 203 9.57 16.63 10.48
CA GLY A 203 9.57 15.99 9.17
C GLY A 203 9.30 16.96 8.01
N GLY A 204 8.47 17.99 8.23
CA GLY A 204 8.24 19.05 7.25
C GLY A 204 9.52 19.84 6.94
N GLU A 205 10.34 20.11 7.94
CA GLU A 205 11.68 20.71 7.75
C GLU A 205 12.61 19.80 6.93
N GLU A 206 12.55 18.48 7.17
CA GLU A 206 13.32 17.52 6.39
C GLU A 206 12.87 17.44 4.93
N TYR A 207 11.56 17.50 4.67
CA TYR A 207 11.03 17.63 3.30
C TYR A 207 11.53 18.89 2.61
N ARG A 208 11.48 20.06 3.31
CA ARG A 208 11.99 21.32 2.77
C ARG A 208 13.48 21.27 2.43
N GLN A 209 14.27 20.46 3.14
CA GLN A 209 15.71 20.29 2.87
C GLN A 209 15.98 19.42 1.63
N VAL A 210 15.03 18.61 1.20
CA VAL A 210 15.16 17.75 0.01
C VAL A 210 14.66 18.45 -1.25
N ALA A 211 13.64 19.32 -1.12
CA ALA A 211 13.05 20.09 -2.21
C ALA A 211 13.98 21.19 -2.72
#